data_c7d8c8333163927a96161abfe5b0f390
#
_entry.id   c7d8c8333163927a96161abfe5b0f390
#
_cell.length_a   1.000
_cell.length_b   1.000
_cell.length_c   1.000
_cell.angle_alpha   90.00
_cell.angle_beta   90.00
_cell.angle_gamma   90.00
#
_symmetry.space_group_name_H-M   'P 1'
#
loop_
_entity.id
_entity.type
_entity.pdbx_description
1 polymer ?
#
loop_
_entity_poly.entity_id
_entity_poly.type
_entity_poly.pdbx_seq_one_letter_code
_entity_poly.pdbx_strand_id
1 'polypeptide(L)'
;MSSHVSPAPLRTAVVGTGSIARSSHLPALQKLAADGEVEIVAAVDVNGDAARAFADEYGIAHASTDLDAMLAEVRPDLVVLCTPPAVHRDQSVAALRAGAWVWCEKPPCPSLADYDAVEAAEPGGDAAPYASIVFQHRFGSGARHVRALLRGGALGRPLVAHCQTTWYRDKAYYAVPWRGRWATEGGGPAMGHGIHQTDLLLDLMGPWTELRGMAARLVHDVETEDVSTALVRFADGAVATLVNSVLSPDEVSRIRIDCELATVEVTHLYGYRNADWRIIPAPGVPEETAAAWRDFGADEPSSHLAQLRVLVDDIRNGRRHATSGAGGRRTLELITALYKSAFTDTTVRAGDIGPGDPYYTELHGGAPGWAPAGTREEEDHA
;
A
#
# COMPACT_ATOMS: atom_id res chain seq x y z
N MET A 1 32.76 16.53 -25.79
CA MET A 1 32.44 15.99 -24.44
C MET A 1 31.27 16.79 -23.91
N SER A 2 30.05 16.24 -24.03
CA SER A 2 28.85 16.88 -23.51
C SER A 2 28.88 16.73 -22.00
N SER A 3 29.04 17.81 -21.25
CA SER A 3 28.92 17.82 -19.82
C SER A 3 27.47 17.48 -19.46
N HIS A 4 27.21 16.23 -19.08
CA HIS A 4 25.96 15.87 -18.43
C HIS A 4 25.93 16.61 -17.07
N VAL A 5 25.29 17.75 -17.06
CA VAL A 5 24.89 18.38 -15.79
C VAL A 5 23.82 17.44 -15.21
N SER A 6 24.13 16.79 -14.09
CA SER A 6 23.12 16.02 -13.36
C SER A 6 21.94 16.95 -13.02
N PRO A 7 20.70 16.49 -13.17
CA PRO A 7 19.54 17.29 -12.76
C PRO A 7 19.65 17.65 -11.27
N ALA A 8 19.12 18.80 -10.87
CA ALA A 8 19.09 19.21 -9.47
C ALA A 8 18.39 18.13 -8.61
N PRO A 9 18.83 17.92 -7.36
CA PRO A 9 18.17 16.99 -6.45
C PRO A 9 16.72 17.43 -6.20
N LEU A 10 15.80 16.46 -6.09
CA LEU A 10 14.40 16.73 -5.74
C LEU A 10 14.34 17.19 -4.27
N ARG A 11 13.76 18.35 -4.04
CA ARG A 11 13.54 18.91 -2.71
C ARG A 11 12.41 18.13 -2.03
N THR A 12 12.73 17.41 -0.98
CA THR A 12 11.83 16.45 -0.34
C THR A 12 11.52 16.86 1.09
N ALA A 13 10.22 16.92 1.45
CA ALA A 13 9.75 17.13 2.81
C ALA A 13 9.23 15.82 3.42
N VAL A 14 9.51 15.59 4.71
CA VAL A 14 8.98 14.45 5.49
C VAL A 14 7.93 14.95 6.46
N VAL A 15 6.72 14.39 6.39
CA VAL A 15 5.58 14.73 7.24
C VAL A 15 5.22 13.54 8.12
N GLY A 16 5.29 13.73 9.44
CA GLY A 16 5.26 12.64 10.42
C GLY A 16 6.68 12.11 10.68
N THR A 17 7.24 12.43 11.86
CA THR A 17 8.64 12.08 12.24
C THR A 17 8.71 10.85 13.16
N GLY A 18 7.65 10.00 13.11
CA GLY A 18 7.49 8.77 13.89
C GLY A 18 8.39 7.61 13.46
N SER A 19 8.06 6.41 13.96
CA SER A 19 8.89 5.22 13.77
C SER A 19 9.04 4.82 12.30
N ILE A 20 7.98 4.89 11.47
CA ILE A 20 8.04 4.49 10.07
C ILE A 20 8.91 5.45 9.25
N ALA A 21 8.87 6.75 9.54
CA ALA A 21 9.76 7.72 8.93
C ALA A 21 11.23 7.36 9.21
N ARG A 22 11.57 7.06 10.48
CA ARG A 22 12.93 6.73 10.92
C ARG A 22 13.43 5.38 10.41
N SER A 23 12.58 4.34 10.46
CA SER A 23 13.00 2.97 10.15
C SER A 23 13.01 2.64 8.67
N SER A 24 12.24 3.33 7.85
CA SER A 24 12.01 2.94 6.45
C SER A 24 12.23 4.07 5.45
N HIS A 25 11.57 5.21 5.63
CA HIS A 25 11.63 6.31 4.67
C HIS A 25 12.99 7.03 4.70
N LEU A 26 13.44 7.41 5.89
CA LEU A 26 14.67 8.16 6.03
C LEU A 26 15.90 7.42 5.50
N PRO A 27 16.12 6.11 5.80
CA PRO A 27 17.24 5.37 5.21
C PRO A 27 17.19 5.33 3.67
N ALA A 28 15.99 5.24 3.08
CA ALA A 28 15.81 5.27 1.64
C ALA A 28 16.13 6.66 1.05
N LEU A 29 15.64 7.73 1.69
CA LEU A 29 15.92 9.11 1.30
C LEU A 29 17.39 9.46 1.45
N GLN A 30 18.04 9.08 2.55
CA GLN A 30 19.48 9.31 2.78
C GLN A 30 20.35 8.63 1.71
N LYS A 31 19.95 7.42 1.29
CA LYS A 31 20.67 6.73 0.21
C LYS A 31 20.60 7.52 -1.10
N LEU A 32 19.42 8.01 -1.48
CA LEU A 32 19.25 8.81 -2.69
C LEU A 32 19.86 10.22 -2.53
N ALA A 33 19.89 10.78 -1.32
CA ALA A 33 20.57 12.04 -1.06
C ALA A 33 22.09 11.91 -1.24
N ALA A 34 22.68 10.80 -0.79
CA ALA A 34 24.10 10.50 -1.02
C ALA A 34 24.43 10.32 -2.51
N ASP A 35 23.45 9.83 -3.30
CA ASP A 35 23.57 9.70 -4.75
C ASP A 35 23.27 11.04 -5.49
N GLY A 36 22.90 12.12 -4.77
CA GLY A 36 22.58 13.45 -5.33
C GLY A 36 21.20 13.53 -6.01
N GLU A 37 20.32 12.58 -5.73
CA GLU A 37 19.01 12.49 -6.39
C GLU A 37 17.91 13.24 -5.65
N VAL A 38 17.99 13.32 -4.32
CA VAL A 38 17.05 14.06 -3.47
C VAL A 38 17.80 14.91 -2.46
N GLU A 39 17.13 15.95 -1.94
CA GLU A 39 17.56 16.76 -0.80
C GLU A 39 16.44 16.80 0.22
N ILE A 40 16.70 16.40 1.47
CA ILE A 40 15.68 16.44 2.53
C ILE A 40 15.69 17.85 3.12
N VAL A 41 14.69 18.65 2.74
CA VAL A 41 14.67 20.10 3.04
C VAL A 41 13.80 20.47 4.23
N ALA A 42 12.82 19.63 4.62
CA ALA A 42 11.91 19.93 5.71
C ALA A 42 11.45 18.67 6.45
N ALA A 43 11.15 18.84 7.75
CA ALA A 43 10.48 17.87 8.61
C ALA A 43 9.26 18.53 9.27
N VAL A 44 8.11 17.86 9.25
CA VAL A 44 6.85 18.35 9.82
C VAL A 44 6.28 17.30 10.76
N ASP A 45 5.88 17.72 11.97
CA ASP A 45 5.15 16.87 12.93
C ASP A 45 4.30 17.77 13.81
N VAL A 46 3.10 17.33 14.18
CA VAL A 46 2.21 18.07 15.12
C VAL A 46 2.88 18.30 16.47
N ASN A 47 3.83 17.45 16.84
CA ASN A 47 4.70 17.62 17.98
C ASN A 47 5.97 18.38 17.54
N GLY A 48 6.05 19.66 17.87
CA GLY A 48 7.16 20.54 17.51
C GLY A 48 8.53 20.10 18.07
N ASP A 49 8.57 19.44 19.23
CA ASP A 49 9.82 18.90 19.79
C ASP A 49 10.27 17.68 18.98
N ALA A 50 9.34 16.81 18.54
CA ALA A 50 9.66 15.70 17.67
C ALA A 50 10.16 16.16 16.29
N ALA A 51 9.52 17.17 15.69
CA ALA A 51 9.95 17.76 14.42
C ALA A 51 11.36 18.34 14.52
N ARG A 52 11.66 19.14 15.57
CA ARG A 52 12.98 19.71 15.80
C ARG A 52 14.03 18.65 16.05
N ALA A 53 13.76 17.70 16.95
CA ALA A 53 14.70 16.62 17.25
C ALA A 53 15.04 15.79 15.99
N PHE A 54 14.05 15.53 15.14
CA PHE A 54 14.25 14.84 13.88
C PHE A 54 15.11 15.69 12.91
N ALA A 55 14.81 16.98 12.79
CA ALA A 55 15.55 17.87 11.92
C ALA A 55 17.01 18.02 12.37
N ASP A 56 17.26 18.20 13.66
CA ASP A 56 18.61 18.32 14.24
C ASP A 56 19.41 17.02 14.06
N GLU A 57 18.79 15.86 14.29
CA GLU A 57 19.45 14.55 14.17
C GLU A 57 19.94 14.29 12.74
N TYR A 58 19.18 14.73 11.73
CA TYR A 58 19.44 14.41 10.33
C TYR A 58 19.92 15.60 9.49
N GLY A 59 20.18 16.75 10.12
CA GLY A 59 20.70 17.93 9.45
C GLY A 59 19.71 18.59 8.49
N ILE A 60 18.40 18.50 8.79
CA ILE A 60 17.34 19.08 7.97
C ILE A 60 17.15 20.55 8.39
N ALA A 61 17.17 21.46 7.40
CA ALA A 61 17.22 22.90 7.69
C ALA A 61 15.90 23.46 8.25
N HIS A 62 14.74 22.87 7.89
CA HIS A 62 13.44 23.40 8.26
C HIS A 62 12.65 22.40 9.10
N ALA A 63 12.17 22.82 10.27
CA ALA A 63 11.26 22.05 11.13
C ALA A 63 9.98 22.85 11.36
N SER A 64 8.82 22.24 11.16
CA SER A 64 7.51 22.90 11.31
C SER A 64 6.49 22.01 12.01
N THR A 65 5.46 22.64 12.60
CA THR A 65 4.24 21.95 13.07
C THR A 65 3.06 22.19 12.13
N ASP A 66 3.24 23.02 11.12
CA ASP A 66 2.21 23.45 10.17
C ASP A 66 2.62 23.04 8.76
N LEU A 67 1.83 22.14 8.15
CA LEU A 67 2.07 21.64 6.80
C LEU A 67 1.89 22.74 5.75
N ASP A 68 0.83 23.52 5.84
CA ASP A 68 0.50 24.56 4.83
C ASP A 68 1.55 25.66 4.83
N ALA A 69 1.99 26.10 6.01
CA ALA A 69 3.07 27.07 6.15
C ALA A 69 4.37 26.53 5.54
N MET A 70 4.73 25.26 5.83
CA MET A 70 5.92 24.62 5.24
C MET A 70 5.81 24.51 3.72
N LEU A 71 4.67 24.11 3.18
CA LEU A 71 4.46 24.01 1.72
C LEU A 71 4.63 25.37 1.04
N ALA A 72 4.09 26.45 1.63
CA ALA A 72 4.21 27.80 1.09
C ALA A 72 5.64 28.35 1.14
N GLU A 73 6.38 28.10 2.22
CA GLU A 73 7.72 28.62 2.45
C GLU A 73 8.80 27.77 1.73
N VAL A 74 8.75 26.45 1.89
CA VAL A 74 9.81 25.53 1.41
C VAL A 74 9.62 25.15 -0.05
N ARG A 75 8.37 24.97 -0.49
CA ARG A 75 7.99 24.54 -1.86
C ARG A 75 8.74 23.27 -2.27
N PRO A 76 8.52 22.13 -1.58
CA PRO A 76 9.15 20.88 -1.94
C PRO A 76 8.63 20.33 -3.27
N ASP A 77 9.46 19.55 -3.99
CA ASP A 77 9.05 18.80 -5.18
C ASP A 77 8.30 17.52 -4.80
N LEU A 78 8.68 16.91 -3.66
CA LEU A 78 8.13 15.67 -3.13
C LEU A 78 7.79 15.81 -1.64
N VAL A 79 6.58 15.41 -1.26
CA VAL A 79 6.13 15.28 0.13
C VAL A 79 5.97 13.80 0.46
N VAL A 80 6.69 13.35 1.49
CA VAL A 80 6.61 11.98 2.02
C VAL A 80 5.71 12.00 3.26
N LEU A 81 4.55 11.35 3.18
CA LEU A 81 3.58 11.29 4.26
C LEU A 81 3.79 10.00 5.07
N CYS A 82 4.22 10.17 6.32
CA CYS A 82 4.48 9.11 7.31
C CYS A 82 3.52 9.20 8.52
N THR A 83 2.40 9.85 8.35
CA THR A 83 1.37 10.12 9.35
C THR A 83 0.36 8.98 9.47
N PRO A 84 -0.58 9.03 10.43
CA PRO A 84 -1.68 8.07 10.48
C PRO A 84 -2.67 8.23 9.31
N PRO A 85 -3.34 7.15 8.89
CA PRO A 85 -4.24 7.15 7.71
C PRO A 85 -5.34 8.21 7.75
N ALA A 86 -5.85 8.54 8.93
CA ALA A 86 -6.94 9.50 9.14
C ALA A 86 -6.65 10.90 8.56
N VAL A 87 -5.39 11.28 8.38
CA VAL A 87 -4.99 12.60 7.84
C VAL A 87 -4.38 12.54 6.44
N HIS A 88 -4.25 11.35 5.85
CA HIS A 88 -3.61 11.18 4.54
C HIS A 88 -4.31 11.95 3.42
N ARG A 89 -5.66 11.95 3.39
CA ARG A 89 -6.44 12.70 2.40
C ARG A 89 -6.08 14.18 2.42
N ASP A 90 -6.24 14.83 3.57
CA ASP A 90 -6.09 16.29 3.66
C ASP A 90 -4.65 16.72 3.37
N GLN A 91 -3.68 15.97 3.88
CA GLN A 91 -2.26 16.23 3.63
C GLN A 91 -1.87 15.99 2.18
N SER A 92 -2.37 14.94 1.55
CA SER A 92 -2.13 14.67 0.13
C SER A 92 -2.74 15.77 -0.75
N VAL A 93 -3.97 16.18 -0.47
CA VAL A 93 -4.65 17.26 -1.19
C VAL A 93 -3.90 18.59 -1.05
N ALA A 94 -3.44 18.94 0.16
CA ALA A 94 -2.66 20.14 0.40
C ALA A 94 -1.35 20.14 -0.39
N ALA A 95 -0.60 19.03 -0.35
CA ALA A 95 0.66 18.89 -1.09
C ALA A 95 0.47 18.96 -2.62
N LEU A 96 -0.53 18.24 -3.16
CA LEU A 96 -0.85 18.29 -4.60
C LEU A 96 -1.23 19.70 -5.06
N ARG A 97 -2.05 20.40 -4.29
CA ARG A 97 -2.45 21.79 -4.59
C ARG A 97 -1.27 22.78 -4.51
N ALA A 98 -0.28 22.49 -3.68
CA ALA A 98 0.97 23.25 -3.63
C ALA A 98 1.94 22.92 -4.79
N GLY A 99 1.60 21.94 -5.66
CA GLY A 99 2.42 21.52 -6.79
C GLY A 99 3.44 20.45 -6.46
N ALA A 100 3.40 19.86 -5.27
CA ALA A 100 4.30 18.80 -4.85
C ALA A 100 3.73 17.40 -5.20
N TRP A 101 4.62 16.49 -5.60
CA TRP A 101 4.31 15.07 -5.66
C TRP A 101 4.11 14.52 -4.24
N VAL A 102 3.33 13.46 -4.13
CA VAL A 102 3.07 12.82 -2.84
C VAL A 102 3.53 11.36 -2.87
N TRP A 103 4.22 10.93 -1.83
CA TRP A 103 4.50 9.54 -1.52
C TRP A 103 3.94 9.22 -0.14
N CYS A 104 2.78 8.59 -0.12
CA CYS A 104 1.96 8.39 1.08
C CYS A 104 2.10 6.97 1.61
N GLU A 105 2.27 6.84 2.93
CA GLU A 105 2.18 5.56 3.61
C GLU A 105 0.81 4.89 3.41
N LYS A 106 0.83 3.58 3.57
CA LYS A 106 -0.38 2.74 3.55
C LYS A 106 -0.98 2.65 4.97
N PRO A 107 -2.28 2.43 5.11
CA PRO A 107 -3.32 2.50 4.08
C PRO A 107 -3.41 3.87 3.43
N PRO A 108 -3.78 3.94 2.13
CA PRO A 108 -3.73 5.23 1.41
C PRO A 108 -4.66 6.28 1.98
N CYS A 109 -5.87 5.86 2.39
CA CYS A 109 -6.91 6.69 2.99
C CYS A 109 -7.85 5.80 3.83
N PRO A 110 -8.65 6.40 4.73
CA PRO A 110 -9.65 5.67 5.51
C PRO A 110 -10.81 5.10 4.67
N SER A 111 -11.08 5.69 3.50
CA SER A 111 -12.21 5.30 2.65
C SER A 111 -11.91 5.48 1.16
N LEU A 112 -12.77 4.89 0.31
CA LEU A 112 -12.72 5.11 -1.14
C LEU A 112 -13.04 6.57 -1.50
N ALA A 113 -13.99 7.19 -0.80
CA ALA A 113 -14.34 8.60 -1.00
C ALA A 113 -13.14 9.52 -0.73
N ASP A 114 -12.37 9.24 0.32
CA ASP A 114 -11.16 10.00 0.63
C ASP A 114 -10.08 9.81 -0.43
N TYR A 115 -9.91 8.58 -0.93
CA TYR A 115 -8.96 8.32 -2.00
C TYR A 115 -9.35 9.02 -3.30
N ASP A 116 -10.63 8.96 -3.68
CA ASP A 116 -11.15 9.63 -4.88
C ASP A 116 -11.02 11.17 -4.76
N ALA A 117 -11.11 11.73 -3.53
CA ALA A 117 -10.83 13.15 -3.28
C ALA A 117 -9.35 13.51 -3.49
N VAL A 118 -8.43 12.61 -3.16
CA VAL A 118 -6.99 12.80 -3.46
C VAL A 118 -6.77 12.77 -4.98
N GLU A 119 -7.33 11.80 -5.70
CA GLU A 119 -7.24 11.75 -7.17
C GLU A 119 -7.84 13.00 -7.83
N ALA A 120 -8.97 13.49 -7.32
CA ALA A 120 -9.61 14.71 -7.82
C ALA A 120 -8.79 15.99 -7.58
N ALA A 121 -7.83 15.97 -6.66
CA ALA A 121 -6.90 17.07 -6.42
C ALA A 121 -5.68 17.07 -7.34
N GLU A 122 -5.43 15.98 -8.08
CA GLU A 122 -4.41 15.94 -9.12
C GLU A 122 -4.78 16.89 -10.28
N PRO A 123 -3.81 17.46 -11.00
CA PRO A 123 -4.08 18.46 -12.05
C PRO A 123 -4.95 17.99 -13.22
N GLY A 124 -5.15 16.66 -13.35
CA GLY A 124 -5.94 16.07 -14.43
C GLY A 124 -5.14 15.84 -15.73
N GLY A 125 -5.66 14.94 -16.59
CA GLY A 125 -4.97 14.52 -17.79
C GLY A 125 -3.66 13.81 -17.50
N ASP A 126 -2.64 14.05 -18.32
CA ASP A 126 -1.28 13.52 -18.14
C ASP A 126 -0.36 14.50 -17.40
N ALA A 127 -0.94 15.50 -16.71
CA ALA A 127 -0.16 16.51 -15.98
C ALA A 127 0.15 16.04 -14.55
N ALA A 128 1.42 16.21 -14.16
CA ALA A 128 1.88 16.01 -12.77
C ALA A 128 1.59 17.27 -11.93
N PRO A 129 1.58 17.19 -10.59
CA PRO A 129 2.01 16.05 -9.77
C PRO A 129 0.93 14.99 -9.52
N TYR A 130 1.37 13.81 -9.03
CA TYR A 130 0.50 12.69 -8.68
C TYR A 130 0.75 12.24 -7.23
N ALA A 131 -0.28 11.64 -6.60
CA ALA A 131 -0.14 10.94 -5.34
C ALA A 131 0.18 9.46 -5.57
N SER A 132 1.22 8.96 -4.91
CA SER A 132 1.68 7.57 -4.97
C SER A 132 1.63 6.93 -3.60
N ILE A 133 1.24 5.66 -3.54
CA ILE A 133 1.09 4.92 -2.28
C ILE A 133 2.30 4.00 -2.08
N VAL A 134 2.69 3.82 -0.82
CA VAL A 134 3.75 2.87 -0.44
C VAL A 134 3.26 1.44 -0.59
N PHE A 135 3.63 0.81 -1.72
CA PHE A 135 3.40 -0.59 -2.04
C PHE A 135 4.70 -1.24 -2.52
N GLN A 136 5.70 -1.18 -1.67
CA GLN A 136 7.08 -1.53 -1.99
C GLN A 136 7.29 -2.97 -2.46
N HIS A 137 6.37 -3.90 -2.16
CA HIS A 137 6.50 -5.30 -2.57
C HIS A 137 6.48 -5.49 -4.09
N ARG A 138 5.88 -4.56 -4.87
CA ARG A 138 5.90 -4.57 -6.35
C ARG A 138 7.27 -4.32 -6.95
N PHE A 139 8.21 -3.73 -6.21
CA PHE A 139 9.43 -3.10 -6.76
C PHE A 139 10.71 -3.92 -6.55
N GLY A 140 10.66 -5.02 -5.80
CA GLY A 140 11.76 -5.98 -5.73
C GLY A 140 12.00 -6.69 -7.07
N SER A 141 13.24 -7.12 -7.33
CA SER A 141 13.61 -7.83 -8.56
C SER A 141 12.78 -9.08 -8.79
N GLY A 142 12.52 -9.87 -7.75
CA GLY A 142 11.68 -11.07 -7.83
C GLY A 142 10.27 -10.78 -8.28
N ALA A 143 9.60 -9.76 -7.70
CA ALA A 143 8.26 -9.37 -8.09
C ALA A 143 8.20 -8.85 -9.53
N ARG A 144 9.18 -8.04 -9.95
CA ARG A 144 9.28 -7.54 -11.33
C ARG A 144 9.47 -8.67 -12.33
N HIS A 145 10.34 -9.63 -12.02
CA HIS A 145 10.60 -10.79 -12.85
C HIS A 145 9.36 -11.67 -13.03
N VAL A 146 8.72 -12.07 -11.91
CA VAL A 146 7.50 -12.88 -11.95
C VAL A 146 6.37 -12.17 -12.69
N ARG A 147 6.18 -10.87 -12.47
CA ARG A 147 5.21 -10.06 -13.21
C ARG A 147 5.49 -10.07 -14.72
N ALA A 148 6.74 -9.98 -15.13
CA ALA A 148 7.11 -10.05 -16.55
C ALA A 148 6.79 -11.43 -17.14
N LEU A 149 7.09 -12.51 -16.44
CA LEU A 149 6.76 -13.88 -16.88
C LEU A 149 5.25 -14.09 -17.02
N LEU A 150 4.46 -13.65 -16.04
CA LEU A 150 3.00 -13.78 -16.05
C LEU A 150 2.39 -12.95 -17.19
N ARG A 151 2.76 -11.68 -17.31
CA ARG A 151 2.24 -10.79 -18.37
C ARG A 151 2.68 -11.21 -19.78
N GLY A 152 3.87 -11.79 -19.91
CA GLY A 152 4.40 -12.36 -21.14
C GLY A 152 3.81 -13.72 -21.50
N GLY A 153 2.97 -14.32 -20.63
CA GLY A 153 2.37 -15.63 -20.85
C GLY A 153 3.36 -16.80 -20.73
N ALA A 154 4.59 -16.57 -20.30
CA ALA A 154 5.63 -17.58 -20.22
C ALA A 154 5.28 -18.76 -19.29
N LEU A 155 4.47 -18.50 -18.26
CA LEU A 155 4.03 -19.51 -17.28
C LEU A 155 2.65 -20.13 -17.65
N GLY A 156 2.07 -19.80 -18.80
CA GLY A 156 0.68 -20.09 -19.10
C GLY A 156 -0.28 -19.18 -18.31
N ARG A 157 -1.58 -19.46 -18.43
CA ARG A 157 -2.59 -18.66 -17.70
C ARG A 157 -2.52 -18.95 -16.20
N PRO A 158 -2.66 -17.95 -15.31
CA PRO A 158 -2.96 -18.17 -13.91
C PRO A 158 -4.30 -18.90 -13.75
N LEU A 159 -4.38 -19.83 -12.82
CA LEU A 159 -5.58 -20.65 -12.58
C LEU A 159 -6.10 -20.48 -11.16
N VAL A 160 -5.21 -20.67 -10.17
CA VAL A 160 -5.54 -20.59 -8.75
C VAL A 160 -4.45 -19.83 -8.03
N ALA A 161 -4.84 -18.96 -7.09
CA ALA A 161 -3.89 -18.30 -6.21
C ALA A 161 -4.27 -18.43 -4.73
N HIS A 162 -3.27 -18.38 -3.87
CA HIS A 162 -3.42 -18.32 -2.42
C HIS A 162 -2.60 -17.14 -1.90
N CYS A 163 -3.27 -16.22 -1.21
CA CYS A 163 -2.64 -15.06 -0.58
C CYS A 163 -2.89 -15.11 0.92
N GLN A 164 -1.82 -15.15 1.68
CA GLN A 164 -1.87 -15.36 3.12
C GLN A 164 -1.00 -14.33 3.83
N THR A 165 -1.59 -13.65 4.83
CA THR A 165 -0.91 -12.82 5.81
C THR A 165 -1.41 -13.23 7.17
N THR A 166 -0.71 -14.16 7.80
CA THR A 166 -1.08 -14.73 9.09
C THR A 166 0.03 -14.41 10.08
N TRP A 167 -0.23 -13.41 10.91
CA TRP A 167 0.71 -12.90 11.90
C TRP A 167 0.16 -13.10 13.30
N TYR A 168 0.95 -12.83 14.32
CA TYR A 168 0.52 -12.90 15.70
C TYR A 168 0.61 -11.52 16.36
N ARG A 169 -0.48 -11.12 16.99
CA ARG A 169 -0.52 -9.92 17.84
C ARG A 169 -1.18 -10.28 19.14
N ASP A 170 -0.52 -9.93 20.21
CA ASP A 170 -0.99 -10.18 21.57
C ASP A 170 -1.85 -9.02 22.12
N LYS A 171 -2.30 -9.16 23.34
CA LYS A 171 -3.08 -8.09 24.02
C LYS A 171 -2.27 -6.81 24.23
N ALA A 172 -0.95 -6.89 24.38
CA ALA A 172 -0.09 -5.73 24.56
C ALA A 172 -0.03 -4.87 23.30
N TYR A 173 -0.08 -5.50 22.12
CA TYR A 173 -0.18 -4.80 20.83
C TYR A 173 -1.44 -3.92 20.77
N TYR A 174 -2.58 -4.43 21.23
CA TYR A 174 -3.87 -3.72 21.22
C TYR A 174 -4.08 -2.80 22.44
N ALA A 175 -3.19 -2.82 23.42
CA ALA A 175 -3.22 -1.85 24.52
C ALA A 175 -2.87 -0.41 24.07
N VAL A 176 -2.33 -0.25 22.87
CA VAL A 176 -2.07 1.08 22.29
C VAL A 176 -3.40 1.70 21.83
N PRO A 177 -3.78 2.91 22.30
CA PRO A 177 -5.15 3.45 22.20
C PRO A 177 -5.72 3.60 20.80
N TRP A 178 -4.88 3.72 19.78
CA TRP A 178 -5.32 3.92 18.38
C TRP A 178 -5.50 2.60 17.61
N ARG A 179 -5.07 1.44 18.17
CA ARG A 179 -5.17 0.16 17.50
C ARG A 179 -6.53 -0.50 17.66
N GLY A 180 -6.92 -1.29 16.65
CA GLY A 180 -8.18 -2.01 16.62
C GLY A 180 -9.42 -1.14 16.50
N ARG A 181 -9.28 0.12 16.08
CA ARG A 181 -10.37 1.08 15.93
C ARG A 181 -10.52 1.53 14.48
N TRP A 182 -11.76 1.58 14.00
CA TRP A 182 -12.06 2.04 12.64
C TRP A 182 -11.58 3.47 12.39
N ALA A 183 -11.82 4.37 13.33
CA ALA A 183 -11.51 5.80 13.17
C ALA A 183 -10.02 6.12 13.07
N THR A 184 -9.15 5.26 13.60
CA THR A 184 -7.71 5.57 13.72
C THR A 184 -6.82 4.61 12.94
N GLU A 185 -7.12 3.32 12.93
CA GLU A 185 -6.37 2.30 12.19
C GLU A 185 -7.00 1.98 10.83
N GLY A 186 -8.30 2.23 10.66
CA GLY A 186 -9.03 2.08 9.40
C GLY A 186 -9.41 0.64 9.05
N GLY A 187 -9.05 -0.34 9.88
CA GLY A 187 -9.36 -1.77 9.67
C GLY A 187 -8.44 -2.67 10.48
N GLY A 188 -8.73 -3.95 10.49
CA GLY A 188 -7.93 -4.98 11.17
C GLY A 188 -6.82 -5.55 10.28
N PRO A 189 -6.48 -6.85 10.39
CA PRO A 189 -5.37 -7.46 9.65
C PRO A 189 -5.46 -7.34 8.13
N ALA A 190 -6.64 -7.27 7.53
CA ALA A 190 -6.75 -7.08 6.08
C ALA A 190 -6.15 -5.75 5.64
N MET A 191 -6.43 -4.68 6.39
CA MET A 191 -5.97 -3.33 6.09
C MET A 191 -4.58 -3.04 6.66
N GLY A 192 -4.33 -3.41 7.91
CA GLY A 192 -3.08 -3.08 8.62
C GLY A 192 -1.87 -3.88 8.15
N HIS A 193 -2.05 -5.16 7.84
CA HIS A 193 -0.98 -6.12 7.53
C HIS A 193 -1.12 -6.71 6.11
N GLY A 194 -2.29 -7.25 5.78
CA GLY A 194 -2.57 -7.96 4.54
C GLY A 194 -2.60 -7.08 3.28
N ILE A 195 -2.72 -5.78 3.44
CA ILE A 195 -2.77 -4.83 2.32
C ILE A 195 -1.58 -4.97 1.38
N HIS A 196 -0.38 -5.24 1.88
CA HIS A 196 0.83 -5.41 1.06
C HIS A 196 0.78 -6.66 0.18
N GLN A 197 0.32 -7.81 0.75
CA GLN A 197 0.17 -9.06 0.00
C GLN A 197 -0.99 -8.97 -0.98
N THR A 198 -2.11 -8.37 -0.57
CA THR A 198 -3.26 -8.10 -1.43
C THR A 198 -2.86 -7.24 -2.62
N ASP A 199 -2.08 -6.19 -2.37
CA ASP A 199 -1.56 -5.31 -3.40
C ASP A 199 -0.64 -6.03 -4.39
N LEU A 200 0.32 -6.81 -3.88
CA LEU A 200 1.22 -7.62 -4.72
C LEU A 200 0.44 -8.67 -5.51
N LEU A 201 -0.55 -9.35 -4.91
CA LEU A 201 -1.41 -10.30 -5.61
C LEU A 201 -2.13 -9.62 -6.78
N LEU A 202 -2.73 -8.45 -6.57
CA LEU A 202 -3.40 -7.68 -7.62
C LEU A 202 -2.44 -7.20 -8.71
N ASP A 203 -1.20 -6.89 -8.37
CA ASP A 203 -0.18 -6.51 -9.36
C ASP A 203 0.26 -7.68 -10.25
N LEU A 204 0.26 -8.89 -9.71
CA LEU A 204 0.62 -10.12 -10.42
C LEU A 204 -0.55 -10.71 -11.22
N MET A 205 -1.76 -10.75 -10.62
CA MET A 205 -2.94 -11.41 -11.19
C MET A 205 -3.81 -10.50 -12.06
N GLY A 206 -3.64 -9.17 -11.94
CA GLY A 206 -4.47 -8.22 -12.68
C GLY A 206 -5.80 -7.88 -11.98
N PRO A 207 -6.82 -7.43 -12.76
CA PRO A 207 -8.07 -6.95 -12.18
C PRO A 207 -8.94 -8.10 -11.65
N TRP A 208 -9.48 -7.91 -10.43
CA TRP A 208 -10.50 -8.76 -9.87
C TRP A 208 -11.90 -8.37 -10.39
N THR A 209 -12.85 -9.29 -10.32
CA THR A 209 -14.23 -9.06 -10.82
C THR A 209 -15.29 -9.23 -9.77
N GLU A 210 -15.15 -10.21 -8.87
CA GLU A 210 -16.05 -10.43 -7.75
C GLU A 210 -15.34 -11.09 -6.57
N LEU A 211 -15.88 -10.89 -5.37
CA LEU A 211 -15.44 -11.60 -4.19
C LEU A 211 -16.57 -11.95 -3.24
N ARG A 212 -16.32 -12.97 -2.40
CA ARG A 212 -17.12 -13.29 -1.23
C ARG A 212 -16.21 -13.44 -0.02
N GLY A 213 -16.49 -12.68 1.03
CA GLY A 213 -15.66 -12.57 2.23
C GLY A 213 -16.36 -13.00 3.49
N MET A 214 -15.55 -13.30 4.50
CA MET A 214 -15.96 -13.48 5.90
C MET A 214 -14.95 -12.76 6.80
N ALA A 215 -15.41 -12.17 7.89
CA ALA A 215 -14.58 -11.56 8.92
C ALA A 215 -15.12 -11.92 10.30
N ALA A 216 -14.23 -11.97 11.29
CA ALA A 216 -14.61 -12.26 12.66
C ALA A 216 -13.69 -11.55 13.67
N ARG A 217 -14.20 -11.40 14.88
CA ARG A 217 -13.48 -11.05 16.11
C ARG A 217 -13.53 -12.27 17.01
N LEU A 218 -12.46 -13.05 17.04
CA LEU A 218 -12.44 -14.33 17.74
C LEU A 218 -11.75 -14.25 19.11
N VAL A 219 -10.79 -13.34 19.26
CA VAL A 219 -9.93 -13.29 20.45
C VAL A 219 -9.81 -11.88 21.03
N HIS A 220 -9.66 -10.84 20.20
CA HIS A 220 -9.38 -9.50 20.67
C HIS A 220 -10.66 -8.68 20.85
N ASP A 221 -10.68 -7.87 21.93
CA ASP A 221 -11.74 -6.88 22.17
C ASP A 221 -11.39 -5.59 21.40
N VAL A 222 -11.74 -5.56 20.13
CA VAL A 222 -11.45 -4.50 19.17
C VAL A 222 -12.69 -4.18 18.34
N GLU A 223 -12.72 -3.04 17.66
CA GLU A 223 -13.82 -2.66 16.76
C GLU A 223 -13.68 -3.35 15.39
N THR A 224 -12.45 -3.55 14.92
CA THR A 224 -12.13 -4.16 13.63
C THR A 224 -12.10 -5.69 13.72
N GLU A 225 -11.89 -6.38 12.61
CA GLU A 225 -11.68 -7.83 12.64
C GLU A 225 -10.30 -8.21 13.17
N ASP A 226 -10.15 -9.43 13.73
CA ASP A 226 -8.87 -10.07 14.04
C ASP A 226 -8.53 -11.22 13.07
N VAL A 227 -9.50 -11.61 12.24
CA VAL A 227 -9.35 -12.52 11.11
C VAL A 227 -10.32 -12.20 10.00
N SER A 228 -9.86 -12.30 8.75
CA SER A 228 -10.71 -12.23 7.56
C SER A 228 -10.24 -13.19 6.48
N THR A 229 -11.21 -13.67 5.67
CA THR A 229 -10.96 -14.53 4.52
C THR A 229 -11.83 -14.11 3.34
N ALA A 230 -11.36 -14.36 2.10
CA ALA A 230 -12.17 -14.15 0.92
C ALA A 230 -11.86 -15.16 -0.18
N LEU A 231 -12.86 -15.44 -1.02
CA LEU A 231 -12.72 -16.01 -2.35
C LEU A 231 -12.83 -14.89 -3.37
N VAL A 232 -11.88 -14.80 -4.27
CA VAL A 232 -11.80 -13.73 -5.28
C VAL A 232 -11.75 -14.35 -6.68
N ARG A 233 -12.48 -13.78 -7.63
CA ARG A 233 -12.40 -14.10 -9.07
C ARG A 233 -11.70 -12.96 -9.80
N PHE A 234 -10.85 -13.32 -10.74
CA PHE A 234 -10.13 -12.39 -11.61
C PHE A 234 -10.74 -12.33 -13.02
N ALA A 235 -10.42 -11.29 -13.77
CA ALA A 235 -10.99 -11.05 -15.10
C ALA A 235 -10.63 -12.12 -16.14
N ASP A 236 -9.47 -12.79 -15.99
CA ASP A 236 -9.03 -13.93 -16.81
C ASP A 236 -9.68 -15.28 -16.42
N GLY A 237 -10.54 -15.27 -15.40
CA GLY A 237 -11.24 -16.43 -14.87
C GLY A 237 -10.51 -17.16 -13.74
N ALA A 238 -9.30 -16.76 -13.39
CA ALA A 238 -8.57 -17.29 -12.23
C ALA A 238 -9.32 -17.03 -10.93
N VAL A 239 -9.08 -17.87 -9.92
CA VAL A 239 -9.67 -17.71 -8.58
C VAL A 239 -8.58 -17.64 -7.52
N ALA A 240 -8.82 -16.88 -6.46
CA ALA A 240 -7.90 -16.82 -5.33
C ALA A 240 -8.59 -16.97 -3.98
N THR A 241 -7.84 -17.42 -2.99
CA THR A 241 -8.17 -17.32 -1.58
C THR A 241 -7.31 -16.25 -0.92
N LEU A 242 -7.92 -15.39 -0.09
CA LEU A 242 -7.22 -14.47 0.78
C LEU A 242 -7.46 -14.89 2.24
N VAL A 243 -6.40 -14.84 3.04
CA VAL A 243 -6.48 -15.05 4.50
C VAL A 243 -5.63 -13.99 5.18
N ASN A 244 -6.25 -13.22 6.07
CA ASN A 244 -5.58 -12.23 6.92
C ASN A 244 -5.90 -12.55 8.37
N SER A 245 -4.91 -12.67 9.22
CA SER A 245 -5.08 -13.03 10.63
C SER A 245 -3.99 -12.39 11.47
N VAL A 246 -4.34 -12.01 12.70
CA VAL A 246 -3.38 -11.63 13.75
C VAL A 246 -3.37 -12.65 14.89
N LEU A 247 -3.93 -13.83 14.65
CA LEU A 247 -4.13 -14.89 15.65
C LEU A 247 -3.19 -16.10 15.43
N SER A 248 -2.21 -15.99 14.53
CA SER A 248 -1.40 -17.11 14.05
C SER A 248 0.01 -17.08 14.64
N PRO A 249 0.34 -17.94 15.64
CA PRO A 249 1.68 -17.97 16.25
C PRO A 249 2.80 -18.32 15.27
N ASP A 250 2.52 -19.14 14.25
CA ASP A 250 3.43 -19.39 13.13
C ASP A 250 3.22 -18.31 12.06
N GLU A 251 4.00 -17.22 12.17
CA GLU A 251 3.84 -16.05 11.33
C GLU A 251 4.32 -16.28 9.90
N VAL A 252 3.46 -16.00 8.92
CA VAL A 252 3.82 -16.12 7.50
C VAL A 252 3.12 -15.05 6.65
N SER A 253 3.87 -14.54 5.66
CA SER A 253 3.31 -13.87 4.49
C SER A 253 3.66 -14.70 3.26
N ARG A 254 2.65 -15.10 2.48
CA ARG A 254 2.81 -16.00 1.34
C ARG A 254 1.86 -15.63 0.21
N ILE A 255 2.38 -15.67 -1.01
CA ILE A 255 1.57 -15.69 -2.22
C ILE A 255 2.02 -16.90 -3.05
N ARG A 256 1.06 -17.73 -3.42
CA ARG A 256 1.24 -18.84 -4.37
C ARG A 256 0.28 -18.63 -5.54
N ILE A 257 0.79 -18.82 -6.76
CA ILE A 257 0.01 -18.73 -8.01
C ILE A 257 0.30 -20.01 -8.80
N ASP A 258 -0.73 -20.82 -9.00
CA ASP A 258 -0.68 -22.01 -9.86
C ASP A 258 -1.13 -21.61 -11.27
N CYS A 259 -0.23 -21.76 -12.24
CA CYS A 259 -0.45 -21.50 -13.66
C CYS A 259 -0.48 -22.81 -14.46
N GLU A 260 -0.82 -22.74 -15.74
CA GLU A 260 -0.85 -23.93 -16.61
C GLU A 260 0.52 -24.64 -16.71
N LEU A 261 1.62 -23.87 -16.69
CA LEU A 261 2.97 -24.39 -16.93
C LEU A 261 3.88 -24.34 -15.70
N ALA A 262 3.50 -23.66 -14.63
CA ALA A 262 4.31 -23.54 -13.42
C ALA A 262 3.49 -23.14 -12.20
N THR A 263 4.01 -23.46 -11.03
CA THR A 263 3.64 -22.82 -9.77
C THR A 263 4.69 -21.76 -9.42
N VAL A 264 4.25 -20.56 -9.10
CA VAL A 264 5.09 -19.49 -8.54
C VAL A 264 4.73 -19.30 -7.07
N GLU A 265 5.73 -19.13 -6.24
CA GLU A 265 5.52 -18.90 -4.80
C GLU A 265 6.53 -17.90 -4.27
N VAL A 266 6.06 -16.94 -3.44
CA VAL A 266 6.90 -16.15 -2.55
C VAL A 266 6.46 -16.39 -1.12
N THR A 267 7.45 -16.63 -0.24
CA THR A 267 7.21 -16.85 1.18
C THR A 267 8.32 -16.19 1.98
N HIS A 268 7.99 -15.16 2.70
CA HIS A 268 8.82 -14.48 3.68
C HIS A 268 7.94 -13.51 4.48
N LEU A 269 8.33 -13.17 5.69
CA LEU A 269 7.49 -12.31 6.52
C LEU A 269 7.36 -10.90 5.92
N TYR A 270 8.48 -10.28 5.53
CA TYR A 270 8.53 -8.91 5.00
C TYR A 270 9.86 -8.66 4.25
N GLY A 271 9.83 -7.87 3.16
CA GLY A 271 11.06 -7.49 2.44
C GLY A 271 11.64 -8.59 1.56
N TYR A 272 10.94 -8.99 0.52
CA TYR A 272 11.28 -10.13 -0.35
C TYR A 272 12.56 -9.93 -1.14
N ARG A 273 13.44 -10.95 -1.13
CA ARG A 273 14.61 -11.12 -2.00
C ARG A 273 14.33 -12.14 -3.10
N ASN A 274 15.22 -12.27 -4.06
CA ASN A 274 15.11 -13.33 -5.09
C ASN A 274 15.03 -14.74 -4.49
N ALA A 275 15.74 -14.99 -3.40
CA ALA A 275 15.76 -16.28 -2.72
C ALA A 275 14.42 -16.69 -2.06
N ASP A 276 13.54 -15.71 -1.82
CA ASP A 276 12.21 -15.96 -1.23
C ASP A 276 11.20 -16.44 -2.29
N TRP A 277 11.56 -16.34 -3.58
CA TRP A 277 10.74 -16.76 -4.70
C TRP A 277 11.11 -18.16 -5.19
N ARG A 278 10.10 -18.93 -5.53
CA ARG A 278 10.23 -20.26 -6.12
C ARG A 278 9.37 -20.35 -7.38
N ILE A 279 9.93 -20.92 -8.46
CA ILE A 279 9.20 -21.28 -9.67
C ILE A 279 9.37 -22.78 -9.90
N ILE A 280 8.27 -23.51 -9.85
CA ILE A 280 8.21 -24.96 -9.96
C ILE A 280 7.53 -25.29 -11.29
N PRO A 281 8.25 -25.82 -12.29
CA PRO A 281 7.66 -26.12 -13.59
C PRO A 281 6.68 -27.29 -13.49
N ALA A 282 5.67 -27.26 -14.35
CA ALA A 282 4.77 -28.39 -14.54
C ALA A 282 5.49 -29.57 -15.23
N PRO A 283 5.01 -30.81 -15.06
CA PRO A 283 5.55 -31.96 -15.77
C PRO A 283 5.56 -31.73 -17.29
N GLY A 284 6.70 -32.01 -17.91
CA GLY A 284 6.88 -31.86 -19.38
C GLY A 284 7.46 -30.52 -19.81
N VAL A 285 7.60 -29.54 -18.93
CA VAL A 285 8.34 -28.29 -19.23
C VAL A 285 9.83 -28.61 -19.36
N PRO A 286 10.50 -28.21 -20.48
CA PRO A 286 11.94 -28.42 -20.65
C PRO A 286 12.75 -27.73 -19.54
N GLU A 287 13.81 -28.38 -19.07
CA GLU A 287 14.66 -27.81 -17.99
C GLU A 287 15.33 -26.50 -18.40
N GLU A 288 15.70 -26.32 -19.65
CA GLU A 288 16.23 -25.06 -20.17
C GLU A 288 15.24 -23.91 -19.98
N THR A 289 13.95 -24.12 -20.28
CA THR A 289 12.87 -23.18 -20.05
C THR A 289 12.68 -22.88 -18.58
N ALA A 290 12.66 -23.94 -17.75
CA ALA A 290 12.50 -23.79 -16.30
C ALA A 290 13.68 -23.05 -15.64
N ALA A 291 14.90 -23.30 -16.13
CA ALA A 291 16.10 -22.59 -15.69
C ALA A 291 16.03 -21.08 -16.02
N ALA A 292 15.57 -20.73 -17.23
CA ALA A 292 15.36 -19.32 -17.61
C ALA A 292 14.32 -18.62 -16.73
N TRP A 293 13.25 -19.30 -16.32
CA TRP A 293 12.27 -18.72 -15.38
C TRP A 293 12.84 -18.49 -13.98
N ARG A 294 13.81 -19.26 -13.53
CA ARG A 294 14.47 -19.15 -12.23
C ARG A 294 15.63 -18.16 -12.19
N ASP A 295 16.00 -17.61 -13.34
CA ASP A 295 17.03 -16.57 -13.42
C ASP A 295 16.44 -15.20 -13.11
N PHE A 296 16.41 -14.86 -11.84
CA PHE A 296 15.91 -13.56 -11.36
C PHE A 296 16.88 -12.39 -11.59
N GLY A 297 18.11 -12.65 -12.08
CA GLY A 297 19.15 -11.63 -12.23
C GLY A 297 19.65 -11.06 -10.90
N ALA A 298 20.02 -9.79 -10.91
CA ALA A 298 20.53 -9.11 -9.71
C ALA A 298 19.47 -9.01 -8.61
N ASP A 299 19.87 -9.30 -7.37
CA ASP A 299 18.97 -9.30 -6.21
C ASP A 299 18.76 -7.87 -5.69
N GLU A 300 17.60 -7.29 -5.98
CA GLU A 300 17.13 -6.06 -5.37
C GLU A 300 15.93 -6.38 -4.46
N PRO A 301 16.10 -6.29 -3.13
CA PRO A 301 15.01 -6.57 -2.20
C PRO A 301 13.82 -5.64 -2.39
N SER A 302 12.60 -6.15 -2.21
CA SER A 302 11.42 -5.28 -2.12
C SER A 302 11.55 -4.37 -0.91
N SER A 303 11.58 -3.06 -1.14
CA SER A 303 11.85 -2.07 -0.09
C SER A 303 11.34 -0.68 -0.47
N HIS A 304 11.24 0.20 0.53
CA HIS A 304 10.97 1.61 0.30
C HIS A 304 12.00 2.24 -0.66
N LEU A 305 13.27 1.86 -0.55
CA LEU A 305 14.31 2.33 -1.47
C LEU A 305 14.07 1.89 -2.92
N ALA A 306 13.69 0.62 -3.12
CA ALA A 306 13.41 0.09 -4.46
C ALA A 306 12.24 0.83 -5.12
N GLN A 307 11.17 1.11 -4.35
CA GLN A 307 10.05 1.91 -4.85
C GLN A 307 10.45 3.37 -5.08
N LEU A 308 11.15 3.99 -4.12
CA LEU A 308 11.52 5.41 -4.19
C LEU A 308 12.41 5.73 -5.41
N ARG A 309 13.32 4.83 -5.79
CA ARG A 309 14.12 4.98 -7.02
C ARG A 309 13.24 5.09 -8.27
N VAL A 310 12.23 4.23 -8.37
CA VAL A 310 11.31 4.27 -9.51
C VAL A 310 10.45 5.54 -9.44
N LEU A 311 9.99 5.93 -8.25
CA LEU A 311 9.21 7.16 -8.08
C LEU A 311 10.01 8.41 -8.46
N VAL A 312 11.27 8.53 -8.04
CA VAL A 312 12.14 9.66 -8.40
C VAL A 312 12.37 9.73 -9.93
N ASP A 313 12.56 8.59 -10.57
CA ASP A 313 12.66 8.52 -12.04
C ASP A 313 11.34 8.92 -12.72
N ASP A 314 10.20 8.48 -12.20
CA ASP A 314 8.88 8.87 -12.70
C ASP A 314 8.62 10.38 -12.54
N ILE A 315 8.96 10.96 -11.37
CA ILE A 315 8.87 12.41 -11.12
C ILE A 315 9.68 13.20 -12.15
N ARG A 316 10.93 12.82 -12.37
CA ARG A 316 11.83 13.49 -13.31
C ARG A 316 11.36 13.45 -14.76
N ASN A 317 10.60 12.41 -15.10
CA ASN A 317 10.05 12.21 -16.44
C ASN A 317 8.57 12.60 -16.54
N GLY A 318 7.95 13.16 -15.51
CA GLY A 318 6.53 13.52 -15.49
C GLY A 318 5.58 12.33 -15.65
N ARG A 319 6.02 11.11 -15.32
CA ARG A 319 5.23 9.89 -15.50
C ARG A 319 4.42 9.56 -14.26
N ARG A 320 3.18 9.11 -14.46
CA ARG A 320 2.37 8.58 -13.35
C ARG A 320 2.99 7.30 -12.81
N HIS A 321 3.26 7.28 -11.51
CA HIS A 321 3.82 6.11 -10.83
C HIS A 321 2.81 4.94 -10.78
N ALA A 322 3.32 3.70 -10.80
CA ALA A 322 2.48 2.49 -10.86
C ALA A 322 1.53 2.31 -9.66
N THR A 323 1.79 2.99 -8.53
CA THR A 323 0.94 2.98 -7.33
C THR A 323 0.11 4.25 -7.16
N SER A 324 -0.05 5.06 -8.22
CA SER A 324 -0.92 6.23 -8.27
C SER A 324 -2.25 5.89 -8.92
N GLY A 325 -3.27 6.70 -8.65
CA GLY A 325 -4.58 6.59 -9.27
C GLY A 325 -5.18 5.20 -9.13
N ALA A 326 -5.72 4.64 -10.20
CA ALA A 326 -6.29 3.28 -10.20
C ALA A 326 -5.33 2.22 -9.66
N GLY A 327 -4.01 2.40 -9.83
CA GLY A 327 -2.98 1.50 -9.32
C GLY A 327 -2.90 1.45 -7.79
N GLY A 328 -3.17 2.56 -7.11
CA GLY A 328 -3.26 2.63 -5.65
C GLY A 328 -4.66 2.28 -5.13
N ARG A 329 -5.71 2.75 -5.85
CA ARG A 329 -7.12 2.60 -5.47
C ARG A 329 -7.59 1.14 -5.40
N ARG A 330 -7.20 0.31 -6.37
CA ARG A 330 -7.69 -1.07 -6.52
C ARG A 330 -7.52 -1.95 -5.28
N THR A 331 -6.46 -1.72 -4.51
CA THR A 331 -6.17 -2.48 -3.30
C THR A 331 -7.11 -2.08 -2.17
N LEU A 332 -7.35 -0.78 -2.00
CA LEU A 332 -8.34 -0.26 -1.06
C LEU A 332 -9.75 -0.75 -1.44
N GLU A 333 -10.11 -0.73 -2.73
CA GLU A 333 -11.40 -1.19 -3.23
C GLU A 333 -11.64 -2.67 -2.93
N LEU A 334 -10.66 -3.56 -3.15
CA LEU A 334 -10.80 -4.97 -2.85
C LEU A 334 -10.98 -5.22 -1.35
N ILE A 335 -10.23 -4.51 -0.49
CA ILE A 335 -10.37 -4.65 0.97
C ILE A 335 -11.72 -4.09 1.44
N THR A 336 -12.17 -2.96 0.90
CA THR A 336 -13.52 -2.42 1.18
C THR A 336 -14.60 -3.42 0.76
N ALA A 337 -14.45 -4.04 -0.41
CA ALA A 337 -15.37 -5.07 -0.90
C ALA A 337 -15.36 -6.32 -0.01
N LEU A 338 -14.20 -6.71 0.55
CA LEU A 338 -14.10 -7.80 1.53
C LEU A 338 -14.94 -7.47 2.77
N TYR A 339 -14.79 -6.28 3.34
CA TYR A 339 -15.60 -5.86 4.50
C TYR A 339 -17.10 -5.80 4.17
N LYS A 340 -17.47 -5.18 3.05
CA LYS A 340 -18.88 -5.15 2.61
C LYS A 340 -19.43 -6.55 2.48
N SER A 341 -18.73 -7.44 1.78
CA SER A 341 -19.17 -8.83 1.60
C SER A 341 -19.31 -9.57 2.93
N ALA A 342 -18.34 -9.43 3.84
CA ALA A 342 -18.33 -10.09 5.13
C ALA A 342 -19.45 -9.61 6.05
N PHE A 343 -19.76 -8.30 6.03
CA PHE A 343 -20.73 -7.70 6.95
C PHE A 343 -22.16 -7.73 6.43
N THR A 344 -22.37 -7.91 5.13
CA THR A 344 -23.70 -8.02 4.51
C THR A 344 -24.04 -9.44 4.05
N ASP A 345 -23.09 -10.38 4.14
CA ASP A 345 -23.20 -11.75 3.63
C ASP A 345 -23.61 -11.82 2.14
N THR A 346 -23.02 -10.93 1.31
CA THR A 346 -23.28 -10.83 -0.12
C THR A 346 -22.01 -10.98 -0.95
N THR A 347 -22.16 -11.38 -2.21
CA THR A 347 -21.07 -11.25 -3.21
C THR A 347 -20.99 -9.80 -3.65
N VAL A 348 -19.77 -9.25 -3.71
CA VAL A 348 -19.48 -7.88 -4.16
C VAL A 348 -18.66 -7.94 -5.44
N ARG A 349 -19.02 -7.12 -6.44
CA ARG A 349 -18.28 -7.00 -7.71
C ARG A 349 -17.41 -5.75 -7.70
N ALA A 350 -16.34 -5.80 -8.49
CA ALA A 350 -15.52 -4.61 -8.74
C ALA A 350 -16.39 -3.48 -9.32
N GLY A 351 -16.28 -2.29 -8.77
CA GLY A 351 -17.10 -1.14 -9.15
C GLY A 351 -18.46 -1.02 -8.47
N ASP A 352 -18.91 -2.02 -7.66
CA ASP A 352 -20.20 -1.94 -6.95
C ASP A 352 -20.21 -0.86 -5.84
N ILE A 353 -19.03 -0.44 -5.36
CA ILE A 353 -18.91 0.51 -4.25
C ILE A 353 -18.55 1.89 -4.81
N GLY A 354 -19.50 2.81 -4.75
CA GLY A 354 -19.35 4.18 -5.23
C GLY A 354 -20.22 5.16 -4.42
N PRO A 355 -20.34 6.41 -4.88
CA PRO A 355 -21.15 7.43 -4.21
C PRO A 355 -22.57 6.93 -3.92
N GLY A 356 -22.99 7.07 -2.65
CA GLY A 356 -24.30 6.58 -2.16
C GLY A 356 -24.25 5.19 -1.52
N ASP A 357 -23.15 4.44 -1.65
CA ASP A 357 -22.95 3.20 -0.91
C ASP A 357 -22.32 3.52 0.47
N PRO A 358 -22.85 3.03 1.59
CA PRO A 358 -22.28 3.30 2.92
C PRO A 358 -20.79 2.91 3.05
N TYR A 359 -20.37 1.85 2.37
CA TYR A 359 -18.97 1.39 2.36
C TYR A 359 -18.04 2.29 1.53
N TYR A 360 -18.59 3.23 0.75
CA TYR A 360 -17.80 4.20 0.01
C TYR A 360 -17.11 5.21 0.92
N THR A 361 -17.81 5.63 2.00
CA THR A 361 -17.33 6.62 2.97
C THR A 361 -16.77 6.03 4.25
N GLU A 362 -17.19 4.80 4.61
CA GLU A 362 -16.78 4.14 5.85
C GLU A 362 -16.58 2.64 5.62
N LEU A 363 -15.43 2.09 5.98
CA LEU A 363 -15.11 0.68 5.73
C LEU A 363 -16.04 -0.31 6.45
N HIS A 364 -16.65 0.10 7.56
CA HIS A 364 -17.66 -0.71 8.26
C HIS A 364 -19.09 -0.53 7.71
N GLY A 365 -19.32 0.49 6.85
CA GLY A 365 -20.61 0.76 6.21
C GLY A 365 -21.81 0.91 7.17
N GLY A 366 -21.58 1.27 8.43
CA GLY A 366 -22.62 1.29 9.45
C GLY A 366 -23.19 -0.09 9.82
N ALA A 367 -22.55 -1.19 9.45
CA ALA A 367 -23.06 -2.54 9.63
C ALA A 367 -23.27 -2.89 11.11
N PRO A 368 -24.43 -3.50 11.49
CA PRO A 368 -24.70 -3.91 12.86
C PRO A 368 -23.63 -4.82 13.43
N GLY A 369 -23.17 -4.51 14.64
CA GLY A 369 -22.14 -5.27 15.33
C GLY A 369 -20.70 -4.96 14.86
N TRP A 370 -20.53 -4.16 13.80
CA TRP A 370 -19.22 -3.74 13.28
C TRP A 370 -18.99 -2.23 13.40
N ALA A 371 -20.04 -1.43 13.23
CA ALA A 371 -19.97 0.01 13.46
C ALA A 371 -19.70 0.29 14.96
N PRO A 372 -18.93 1.35 15.29
CA PRO A 372 -18.75 1.81 16.66
C PRO A 372 -20.10 2.10 17.35
N ALA A 373 -20.20 1.79 18.66
CA ALA A 373 -21.38 2.11 19.43
C ALA A 373 -21.57 3.65 19.48
N GLY A 374 -22.71 4.16 19.03
CA GLY A 374 -23.04 5.59 19.05
C GLY A 374 -23.24 6.28 17.69
N THR A 375 -22.99 5.60 16.58
CA THR A 375 -23.16 6.19 15.23
C THR A 375 -24.61 6.21 14.71
N ARG A 376 -25.62 5.82 15.49
CA ARG A 376 -27.02 5.65 15.04
C ARG A 376 -28.07 6.53 15.72
N GLU A 377 -27.73 7.56 16.48
CA GLU A 377 -28.77 8.33 17.22
C GLU A 377 -29.26 9.61 16.55
N GLU A 378 -28.86 9.98 15.34
CA GLU A 378 -29.30 11.26 14.73
C GLU A 378 -30.33 11.15 13.59
N GLU A 379 -30.76 9.98 13.14
CA GLU A 379 -31.69 9.87 11.99
C GLU A 379 -33.16 9.50 12.30
N ASP A 380 -33.52 9.21 13.56
CA ASP A 380 -34.90 8.80 13.89
C ASP A 380 -35.77 9.91 14.54
N HIS A 381 -35.36 11.17 14.49
CA HIS A 381 -36.16 12.31 14.94
C HIS A 381 -36.04 13.51 13.97
N ALA A 382 -36.62 13.37 12.78
CA ALA A 382 -37.03 14.51 11.95
C ALA A 382 -38.33 14.22 11.18
#